data_1383c5ac32cf530a55c42f418f78ee7a
#
_entry.id   1383c5ac32cf530a55c42f418f78ee7a
#
_cell.length_a   1.000
_cell.length_b   1.000
_cell.length_c   1.000
_cell.angle_alpha   90.00
_cell.angle_beta   90.00
_cell.angle_gamma   90.00
#
_symmetry.space_group_name_H-M   'P 1'
#
loop_
_entity.id
_entity.type
_entity.pdbx_description
1 polymer ?
#
loop_
_entity_poly.entity_id
_entity_poly.type
_entity_poly.pdbx_seq_one_letter_code
_entity_poly.pdbx_strand_id
1 'polypeptide(L)'
;VQIRTFGGDPQLLAAWIGTDAGGHLHDRATEEFWLTVLRWFCQNPMLDRHQVGPLMDFIGYRRRNDPDFSMKGRSALALLEAMKVWHGNLAKEKSIHGIVFEASGFKGGTYEVPVNNNSHEVWRVTEILSSKLLAAEGQALSHCVYSYAWSIEAGAKSIWSLTCDDVRHITLEVRNNDRCIVQARGRFNRVMTHAEHKIVLRWAAENGLGVSTNRL
;
A
#
# COMPACT_ATOMS: atom_id res chain seq x y z
N VAL A 1 2.06 -25.94 9.33
CA VAL A 1 1.26 -26.79 10.23
C VAL A 1 0.56 -25.95 11.30
N GLN A 2 1.25 -25.01 11.96
CA GLN A 2 0.64 -24.17 13.02
C GLN A 2 -0.46 -23.21 12.50
N ILE A 3 -0.34 -22.71 11.27
CA ILE A 3 -1.30 -21.76 10.66
C ILE A 3 -2.71 -22.38 10.55
N ARG A 4 -2.81 -23.69 10.23
CA ARG A 4 -4.10 -24.39 10.14
C ARG A 4 -4.84 -24.54 11.48
N THR A 5 -4.12 -24.44 12.61
CA THR A 5 -4.72 -24.55 13.94
C THR A 5 -5.34 -23.27 14.45
N PHE A 6 -5.13 -22.13 13.78
CA PHE A 6 -5.64 -20.84 14.23
C PHE A 6 -7.02 -20.46 13.67
N GLY A 7 -7.52 -21.16 12.66
CA GLY A 7 -8.89 -20.99 12.16
C GLY A 7 -9.18 -19.56 11.68
N GLY A 8 -8.36 -19.00 10.81
CA GLY A 8 -8.53 -17.65 10.32
C GLY A 8 -9.05 -17.56 8.89
N ASP A 9 -9.38 -16.34 8.43
CA ASP A 9 -9.68 -16.08 7.04
C ASP A 9 -8.42 -16.38 6.18
N PRO A 10 -8.50 -17.28 5.18
CA PRO A 10 -7.37 -17.64 4.32
C PRO A 10 -6.76 -16.44 3.59
N GLN A 11 -7.56 -15.44 3.23
CA GLN A 11 -7.09 -14.25 2.53
C GLN A 11 -6.30 -13.32 3.45
N LEU A 12 -6.74 -13.13 4.69
CA LEU A 12 -6.00 -12.37 5.70
C LEU A 12 -4.69 -13.07 6.07
N LEU A 13 -4.71 -14.40 6.22
CA LEU A 13 -3.51 -15.19 6.48
C LEU A 13 -2.51 -15.08 5.33
N ALA A 14 -2.95 -15.19 4.08
CA ALA A 14 -2.10 -15.02 2.92
C ALA A 14 -1.50 -13.60 2.84
N ALA A 15 -2.31 -12.58 3.13
CA ALA A 15 -1.83 -11.20 3.18
C ALA A 15 -0.79 -10.99 4.29
N TRP A 16 -0.99 -11.59 5.46
CA TRP A 16 -0.06 -11.52 6.58
C TRP A 16 1.27 -12.24 6.30
N ILE A 17 1.23 -13.47 5.73
CA ILE A 17 2.42 -14.24 5.34
C ILE A 17 3.24 -13.49 4.29
N GLY A 18 2.60 -12.74 3.41
CA GLY A 18 3.25 -11.91 2.39
C GLY A 18 3.89 -10.63 2.93
N THR A 19 3.85 -10.37 4.24
CA THR A 19 4.56 -9.26 4.89
C THR A 19 5.94 -9.69 5.38
N ASP A 20 6.84 -8.73 5.61
CA ASP A 20 8.15 -8.99 6.20
C ASP A 20 8.05 -9.66 7.58
N ALA A 21 6.96 -9.42 8.30
CA ALA A 21 6.70 -10.05 9.59
C ALA A 21 6.47 -11.58 9.49
N GLY A 22 6.02 -12.09 8.34
CA GLY A 22 5.93 -13.53 8.10
C GLY A 22 7.29 -14.22 8.21
N GLY A 23 8.39 -13.52 7.86
CA GLY A 23 9.76 -13.98 8.04
C GLY A 23 10.20 -14.07 9.51
N HIS A 24 9.66 -13.26 10.39
CA HIS A 24 10.01 -13.24 11.82
C HIS A 24 9.52 -14.44 12.63
N LEU A 25 8.68 -15.31 12.05
CA LEU A 25 8.33 -16.61 12.66
C LEU A 25 9.52 -17.58 12.76
N HIS A 26 10.63 -17.28 12.10
CA HIS A 26 11.87 -18.06 12.19
C HIS A 26 12.84 -17.51 13.24
N ASP A 27 12.59 -16.34 13.78
CA ASP A 27 13.37 -15.73 14.87
C ASP A 27 12.76 -16.09 16.23
N ARG A 28 13.41 -16.98 16.97
CA ARG A 28 12.93 -17.45 18.28
C ARG A 28 12.73 -16.33 19.31
N ALA A 29 13.50 -15.25 19.21
CA ALA A 29 13.40 -14.13 20.16
C ALA A 29 12.10 -13.31 19.97
N THR A 30 11.55 -13.30 18.77
CA THR A 30 10.34 -12.55 18.43
C THR A 30 9.15 -13.44 18.06
N GLU A 31 9.37 -14.75 17.91
CA GLU A 31 8.35 -15.70 17.45
C GLU A 31 7.08 -15.65 18.31
N GLU A 32 7.21 -15.66 19.62
CA GLU A 32 6.06 -15.67 20.54
C GLU A 32 5.18 -14.42 20.34
N PHE A 33 5.80 -13.25 20.22
CA PHE A 33 5.08 -12.01 19.95
C PHE A 33 4.34 -12.09 18.60
N TRP A 34 5.02 -12.50 17.53
CA TRP A 34 4.42 -12.57 16.20
C TRP A 34 3.33 -13.63 16.09
N LEU A 35 3.41 -14.71 16.84
CA LEU A 35 2.31 -15.68 16.98
C LEU A 35 1.08 -15.06 17.65
N THR A 36 1.25 -14.16 18.63
CA THR A 36 0.10 -13.43 19.21
C THR A 36 -0.52 -12.46 18.22
N VAL A 37 0.29 -11.79 17.40
CA VAL A 37 -0.18 -10.93 16.30
C VAL A 37 -0.97 -11.74 15.28
N LEU A 38 -0.46 -12.90 14.85
CA LEU A 38 -1.16 -13.78 13.92
C LEU A 38 -2.51 -14.24 14.47
N ARG A 39 -2.56 -14.68 15.74
CA ARG A 39 -3.83 -15.05 16.41
C ARG A 39 -4.81 -13.90 16.43
N TRP A 40 -4.33 -12.69 16.70
CA TRP A 40 -5.16 -11.51 16.70
C TRP A 40 -5.79 -11.24 15.33
N PHE A 41 -5.03 -11.35 14.23
CA PHE A 41 -5.58 -11.25 12.87
C PHE A 41 -6.63 -12.33 12.59
N CYS A 42 -6.40 -13.58 13.01
CA CYS A 42 -7.37 -14.65 12.86
C CYS A 42 -8.69 -14.39 13.62
N GLN A 43 -8.63 -13.65 14.72
CA GLN A 43 -9.80 -13.29 15.53
C GLN A 43 -10.53 -12.04 15.02
N ASN A 44 -9.98 -11.35 14.00
CA ASN A 44 -10.57 -10.14 13.42
C ASN A 44 -10.82 -10.31 11.91
N PRO A 45 -11.70 -11.25 11.48
CA PRO A 45 -11.90 -11.60 10.08
C PRO A 45 -12.55 -10.47 9.25
N MET A 46 -13.12 -9.45 9.90
CA MET A 46 -13.70 -8.28 9.23
C MET A 46 -12.68 -7.21 8.83
N LEU A 47 -11.39 -7.41 9.13
CA LEU A 47 -10.33 -6.52 8.67
C LEU A 47 -10.18 -6.59 7.16
N ASP A 48 -10.08 -5.43 6.52
CA ASP A 48 -9.68 -5.34 5.13
C ASP A 48 -8.23 -5.85 4.98
N ARG A 49 -8.05 -6.84 4.10
CA ARG A 49 -6.74 -7.43 3.78
C ARG A 49 -5.69 -6.39 3.37
N HIS A 50 -6.12 -5.26 2.80
CA HIS A 50 -5.24 -4.16 2.39
C HIS A 50 -4.70 -3.35 3.55
N GLN A 51 -5.31 -3.47 4.73
CA GLN A 51 -4.85 -2.85 5.96
C GLN A 51 -3.84 -3.72 6.71
N VAL A 52 -3.67 -4.99 6.33
CA VAL A 52 -2.75 -5.91 7.01
C VAL A 52 -1.32 -5.40 6.94
N GLY A 53 -0.81 -5.05 5.75
CA GLY A 53 0.54 -4.51 5.59
C GLY A 53 0.79 -3.27 6.45
N PRO A 54 0.01 -2.18 6.28
CA PRO A 54 0.12 -0.99 7.12
C PRO A 54 0.02 -1.24 8.63
N LEU A 55 -0.86 -2.16 9.06
CA LEU A 55 -0.96 -2.57 10.46
C LEU A 55 0.30 -3.29 10.94
N MET A 56 0.87 -4.17 10.12
CA MET A 56 2.10 -4.88 10.44
C MET A 56 3.28 -3.92 10.61
N ASP A 57 3.41 -2.92 9.74
CA ASP A 57 4.41 -1.86 9.84
C ASP A 57 4.26 -1.08 11.16
N PHE A 58 3.03 -0.71 11.50
CA PHE A 58 2.73 -0.02 12.75
C PHE A 58 3.04 -0.89 13.98
N ILE A 59 2.62 -2.15 13.98
CA ILE A 59 2.88 -3.11 15.07
C ILE A 59 4.39 -3.32 15.23
N GLY A 60 5.11 -3.50 14.12
CA GLY A 60 6.57 -3.63 14.13
C GLY A 60 7.27 -2.39 14.66
N TYR A 61 6.82 -1.19 14.26
CA TYR A 61 7.32 0.07 14.80
C TYR A 61 7.07 0.16 16.31
N ARG A 62 5.85 -0.12 16.78
CA ARG A 62 5.50 -0.10 18.18
C ARG A 62 6.37 -1.05 19.00
N ARG A 63 6.55 -2.29 18.53
CA ARG A 63 7.36 -3.31 19.21
C ARG A 63 8.83 -2.92 19.32
N ARG A 64 9.40 -2.28 18.29
CA ARG A 64 10.80 -1.78 18.34
C ARG A 64 11.01 -0.65 19.33
N ASN A 65 10.02 0.24 19.48
CA ASN A 65 10.13 1.43 20.34
C ASN A 65 9.55 1.22 21.75
N ASP A 66 8.82 0.15 21.96
CA ASP A 66 8.16 -0.21 23.22
C ASP A 66 8.24 -1.74 23.37
N PRO A 67 9.29 -2.25 24.07
CA PRO A 67 9.47 -3.68 24.29
C PRO A 67 8.31 -4.36 25.04
N ASP A 68 7.51 -3.60 25.81
CA ASP A 68 6.35 -4.09 26.53
C ASP A 68 5.05 -4.04 25.70
N PHE A 69 5.13 -3.54 24.47
CA PHE A 69 3.98 -3.50 23.58
C PHE A 69 3.41 -4.90 23.35
N SER A 70 2.13 -5.07 23.62
CA SER A 70 1.41 -6.33 23.45
C SER A 70 0.10 -6.15 22.69
N MET A 71 -0.41 -7.23 22.09
CA MET A 71 -1.70 -7.26 21.37
C MET A 71 -2.91 -7.46 22.32
N LYS A 72 -2.65 -7.77 23.59
CA LYS A 72 -3.71 -8.09 24.57
C LYS A 72 -4.68 -6.92 24.74
N GLY A 73 -5.97 -7.21 24.62
CA GLY A 73 -7.06 -6.25 24.82
C GLY A 73 -7.20 -5.17 23.74
N ARG A 74 -6.46 -5.25 22.63
CA ARG A 74 -6.55 -4.27 21.53
C ARG A 74 -7.63 -4.66 20.55
N SER A 75 -8.61 -3.79 20.36
CA SER A 75 -9.61 -3.97 19.31
C SER A 75 -9.05 -3.56 17.94
N ALA A 76 -9.62 -4.12 16.86
CA ALA A 76 -9.25 -3.76 15.49
C ALA A 76 -9.44 -2.27 15.22
N LEU A 77 -10.55 -1.69 15.68
CA LEU A 77 -10.83 -0.26 15.50
C LEU A 77 -9.77 0.62 16.19
N ALA A 78 -9.44 0.34 17.43
CA ALA A 78 -8.44 1.12 18.18
C ALA A 78 -7.04 1.01 17.52
N LEU A 79 -6.69 -0.16 17.01
CA LEU A 79 -5.39 -0.37 16.37
C LEU A 79 -5.33 0.34 15.01
N LEU A 80 -6.41 0.32 14.23
CA LEU A 80 -6.52 1.04 12.97
C LEU A 80 -6.46 2.56 13.16
N GLU A 81 -7.13 3.10 14.16
CA GLU A 81 -7.06 4.53 14.48
C GLU A 81 -5.66 4.94 14.93
N ALA A 82 -5.01 4.15 15.81
CA ALA A 82 -3.64 4.42 16.23
C ALA A 82 -2.65 4.35 15.05
N MET A 83 -2.83 3.39 14.13
CA MET A 83 -2.08 3.29 12.89
C MET A 83 -2.28 4.53 11.99
N LYS A 84 -3.51 4.98 11.80
CA LYS A 84 -3.79 6.19 11.00
C LYS A 84 -3.11 7.43 11.57
N VAL A 85 -3.18 7.62 12.90
CA VAL A 85 -2.50 8.73 13.58
C VAL A 85 -0.99 8.64 13.40
N TRP A 86 -0.41 7.46 13.56
CA TRP A 86 1.01 7.24 13.37
C TRP A 86 1.45 7.56 11.93
N HIS A 87 0.75 7.04 10.92
CA HIS A 87 1.02 7.34 9.51
C HIS A 87 0.88 8.84 9.21
N GLY A 88 -0.14 9.49 9.78
CA GLY A 88 -0.32 10.94 9.64
C GLY A 88 0.85 11.74 10.22
N ASN A 89 1.40 11.32 11.34
CA ASN A 89 2.57 11.96 11.96
C ASN A 89 3.85 11.72 11.13
N LEU A 90 4.08 10.50 10.67
CA LEU A 90 5.19 10.19 9.76
C LEU A 90 5.11 11.02 8.47
N ALA A 91 3.92 11.14 7.90
CA ALA A 91 3.70 11.95 6.71
C ALA A 91 4.03 13.43 6.96
N LYS A 92 3.68 13.97 8.12
CA LYS A 92 4.03 15.35 8.52
C LYS A 92 5.53 15.53 8.70
N GLU A 93 6.18 14.66 9.47
CA GLU A 93 7.63 14.75 9.72
C GLU A 93 8.45 14.73 8.44
N LYS A 94 8.22 13.74 7.57
CA LYS A 94 8.97 13.60 6.32
C LYS A 94 8.55 14.61 5.25
N SER A 95 7.30 15.09 5.26
CA SER A 95 6.85 16.20 4.42
C SER A 95 7.62 17.49 4.75
N ILE A 96 7.93 17.72 6.02
CA ILE A 96 8.75 18.86 6.46
C ILE A 96 10.16 18.78 5.90
N HIS A 97 10.76 17.59 5.81
CA HIS A 97 12.12 17.39 5.32
C HIS A 97 12.22 17.29 3.78
N GLY A 98 11.10 17.18 3.07
CA GLY A 98 11.06 17.28 1.60
C GLY A 98 11.93 16.27 0.86
N ILE A 99 11.94 14.99 1.28
CA ILE A 99 12.72 13.94 0.62
C ILE A 99 12.32 13.84 -0.85
N VAL A 100 13.31 13.91 -1.74
CA VAL A 100 13.16 13.66 -3.17
C VAL A 100 13.54 12.21 -3.44
N PHE A 101 12.69 11.50 -4.18
CA PHE A 101 12.95 10.12 -4.59
C PHE A 101 13.61 10.10 -5.97
N GLU A 102 14.47 9.11 -6.19
CA GLU A 102 15.00 8.86 -7.53
C GLU A 102 13.90 8.29 -8.43
N ALA A 103 13.91 8.70 -9.71
CA ALA A 103 12.97 8.20 -10.69
C ALA A 103 13.26 6.74 -11.02
N SER A 104 12.20 5.93 -11.16
CA SER A 104 12.30 4.50 -11.48
C SER A 104 12.77 4.20 -12.90
N GLY A 105 12.79 5.21 -13.78
CA GLY A 105 13.12 5.08 -15.19
C GLY A 105 11.94 4.67 -16.09
N PHE A 106 10.76 4.38 -15.53
CA PHE A 106 9.54 4.22 -16.33
C PHE A 106 9.02 5.59 -16.77
N LYS A 107 8.27 5.62 -17.87
CA LYS A 107 7.74 6.87 -18.43
C LYS A 107 6.31 7.09 -17.97
N GLY A 108 5.98 8.32 -17.61
CA GLY A 108 4.59 8.74 -17.43
C GLY A 108 3.80 8.67 -18.75
N GLY A 109 2.48 8.77 -18.67
CA GLY A 109 1.61 8.73 -19.84
C GLY A 109 0.48 9.75 -19.74
N THR A 110 0.03 10.24 -20.91
CA THR A 110 -1.17 11.06 -21.03
C THR A 110 -2.08 10.45 -22.09
N TYR A 111 -3.36 10.29 -21.74
CA TYR A 111 -4.35 9.58 -22.57
C TYR A 111 -5.63 10.42 -22.66
N GLU A 112 -6.00 10.80 -23.86
CA GLU A 112 -7.28 11.45 -24.13
C GLU A 112 -8.32 10.37 -24.48
N VAL A 113 -9.42 10.37 -23.75
CA VAL A 113 -10.53 9.43 -23.93
C VAL A 113 -11.78 10.20 -24.28
N PRO A 114 -12.36 9.97 -25.47
CA PRO A 114 -13.59 10.64 -25.86
C PRO A 114 -14.76 10.19 -24.96
N VAL A 115 -15.49 11.15 -24.40
CA VAL A 115 -16.69 10.91 -23.61
C VAL A 115 -17.93 11.05 -24.49
N ASN A 116 -17.91 12.09 -25.37
CA ASN A 116 -18.94 12.33 -26.37
C ASN A 116 -18.32 13.12 -27.54
N ASN A 117 -19.13 13.52 -28.53
CA ASN A 117 -18.65 14.22 -29.73
C ASN A 117 -17.90 15.53 -29.46
N ASN A 118 -18.04 16.14 -28.28
CA ASN A 118 -17.50 17.46 -27.96
C ASN A 118 -16.66 17.50 -26.66
N SER A 119 -16.45 16.37 -25.98
CA SER A 119 -15.69 16.34 -24.73
C SER A 119 -14.78 15.11 -24.63
N HIS A 120 -13.61 15.32 -24.07
CA HIS A 120 -12.62 14.29 -23.79
C HIS A 120 -12.22 14.37 -22.31
N GLU A 121 -11.97 13.24 -21.71
CA GLU A 121 -11.28 13.13 -20.43
C GLU A 121 -9.78 13.01 -20.68
N VAL A 122 -8.98 13.70 -19.87
CA VAL A 122 -7.52 13.63 -19.94
C VAL A 122 -6.99 12.84 -18.75
N TRP A 123 -6.59 11.61 -19.03
CA TRP A 123 -5.99 10.74 -18.04
C TRP A 123 -4.48 10.87 -18.04
N ARG A 124 -3.86 10.99 -16.85
CA ARG A 124 -2.41 11.07 -16.70
C ARG A 124 -1.91 10.05 -15.69
N VAL A 125 -0.79 9.39 -16.01
CA VAL A 125 -0.03 8.55 -15.09
C VAL A 125 1.28 9.25 -14.80
N THR A 126 1.51 9.62 -13.54
CA THR A 126 2.67 10.42 -13.12
C THR A 126 3.36 9.77 -11.92
N GLU A 127 4.69 9.65 -11.96
CA GLU A 127 5.47 9.13 -10.86
C GLU A 127 5.51 10.11 -9.68
N ILE A 128 5.39 9.59 -8.47
CA ILE A 128 5.46 10.36 -7.24
C ILE A 128 6.91 10.41 -6.78
N LEU A 129 7.59 11.53 -7.04
CA LEU A 129 9.02 11.69 -6.82
C LEU A 129 9.37 12.49 -5.54
N SER A 130 8.43 12.65 -4.62
CA SER A 130 8.75 13.28 -3.33
C SER A 130 7.82 12.85 -2.22
N SER A 131 8.34 12.93 -0.98
CA SER A 131 7.54 12.67 0.22
C SER A 131 6.34 13.60 0.36
N LYS A 132 6.44 14.83 -0.14
CA LYS A 132 5.32 15.79 -0.18
C LYS A 132 4.19 15.31 -1.10
N LEU A 133 4.55 14.89 -2.32
CA LEU A 133 3.58 14.36 -3.29
C LEU A 133 2.97 13.04 -2.79
N LEU A 134 3.77 12.19 -2.14
CA LEU A 134 3.30 10.94 -1.56
C LEU A 134 2.28 11.19 -0.43
N ALA A 135 2.55 12.18 0.44
CA ALA A 135 1.62 12.59 1.48
C ALA A 135 0.31 13.15 0.90
N ALA A 136 0.41 14.01 -0.13
CA ALA A 136 -0.75 14.56 -0.83
C ALA A 136 -1.60 13.49 -1.51
N GLU A 137 -0.98 12.46 -2.09
CA GLU A 137 -1.65 11.30 -2.67
C GLU A 137 -2.46 10.54 -1.61
N GLY A 138 -1.81 10.16 -0.50
CA GLY A 138 -2.46 9.45 0.60
C GLY A 138 -3.62 10.24 1.21
N GLN A 139 -3.47 11.56 1.34
CA GLN A 139 -4.53 12.44 1.84
C GLN A 139 -5.72 12.50 0.88
N ALA A 140 -5.48 12.70 -0.41
CA ALA A 140 -6.51 12.82 -1.42
C ALA A 140 -7.34 11.54 -1.58
N LEU A 141 -6.68 10.39 -1.55
CA LEU A 141 -7.32 9.09 -1.72
C LEU A 141 -7.66 8.37 -0.40
N SER A 142 -7.36 8.99 0.75
CA SER A 142 -7.68 8.45 2.08
C SER A 142 -7.17 7.03 2.27
N HIS A 143 -5.91 6.77 1.89
CA HIS A 143 -5.23 5.50 2.09
C HIS A 143 -3.76 5.67 2.49
N CYS A 144 -3.14 4.59 3.01
CA CYS A 144 -1.80 4.63 3.58
C CYS A 144 -0.74 4.31 2.52
N VAL A 145 -0.40 5.26 1.64
CA VAL A 145 0.74 5.11 0.72
C VAL A 145 2.08 5.52 1.35
N TYR A 146 2.02 6.17 2.49
CA TYR A 146 3.21 6.72 3.12
C TYR A 146 4.15 5.65 3.70
N SER A 147 3.62 4.47 4.03
CA SER A 147 4.41 3.30 4.44
C SER A 147 5.42 2.85 3.38
N TYR A 148 5.21 3.21 2.12
CA TYR A 148 6.11 2.86 1.02
C TYR A 148 7.35 3.76 0.90
N ALA A 149 7.42 4.89 1.63
CA ALA A 149 8.50 5.87 1.49
C ALA A 149 9.90 5.24 1.60
N TRP A 150 10.09 4.31 2.53
CA TRP A 150 11.37 3.60 2.69
C TRP A 150 11.68 2.67 1.50
N SER A 151 10.70 1.94 0.98
CA SER A 151 10.88 1.05 -0.17
C SER A 151 11.11 1.83 -1.48
N ILE A 152 10.56 3.04 -1.57
CA ILE A 152 10.80 3.96 -2.71
C ILE A 152 12.23 4.49 -2.62
N GLU A 153 12.66 4.96 -1.45
CA GLU A 153 14.00 5.47 -1.20
C GLU A 153 15.08 4.40 -1.46
N ALA A 154 14.78 3.13 -1.17
CA ALA A 154 15.64 1.99 -1.49
C ALA A 154 15.59 1.57 -2.98
N GLY A 155 14.81 2.25 -3.83
CA GLY A 155 14.67 1.92 -5.26
C GLY A 155 13.90 0.62 -5.57
N ALA A 156 13.40 -0.09 -4.54
CA ALA A 156 12.72 -1.37 -4.72
C ALA A 156 11.32 -1.22 -5.34
N LYS A 157 10.68 -0.06 -5.11
CA LYS A 157 9.34 0.26 -5.57
C LYS A 157 9.26 1.67 -6.12
N SER A 158 8.29 1.91 -7.01
CA SER A 158 7.86 3.24 -7.42
C SER A 158 6.35 3.38 -7.26
N ILE A 159 5.91 4.58 -6.93
CA ILE A 159 4.50 4.89 -6.73
C ILE A 159 4.06 5.89 -7.80
N TRP A 160 2.91 5.63 -8.37
CA TRP A 160 2.36 6.39 -9.48
C TRP A 160 0.94 6.84 -9.18
N SER A 161 0.60 8.06 -9.57
CA SER A 161 -0.74 8.61 -9.48
C SER A 161 -1.41 8.57 -10.84
N LEU A 162 -2.57 7.94 -10.95
CA LEU A 162 -3.46 8.06 -12.08
C LEU A 162 -4.48 9.17 -11.78
N THR A 163 -4.47 10.21 -12.59
CA THR A 163 -5.42 11.32 -12.51
C THR A 163 -6.30 11.36 -13.75
N CYS A 164 -7.54 11.92 -13.59
CA CYS A 164 -8.42 12.29 -14.67
C CYS A 164 -8.78 13.76 -14.49
N ASP A 165 -8.53 14.59 -15.49
CA ASP A 165 -8.73 16.04 -15.43
C ASP A 165 -8.15 16.67 -14.14
N ASP A 166 -6.91 16.26 -13.82
CA ASP A 166 -6.14 16.65 -12.64
C ASP A 166 -6.70 16.16 -11.28
N VAL A 167 -7.79 15.40 -11.27
CA VAL A 167 -8.33 14.74 -10.06
C VAL A 167 -7.69 13.39 -9.88
N ARG A 168 -7.21 13.08 -8.66
CA ARG A 168 -6.61 11.78 -8.33
C ARG A 168 -7.66 10.69 -8.25
N HIS A 169 -7.40 9.58 -8.92
CA HIS A 169 -8.30 8.43 -9.01
C HIS A 169 -7.70 7.17 -8.41
N ILE A 170 -6.48 6.82 -8.80
CA ILE A 170 -5.82 5.56 -8.42
C ILE A 170 -4.35 5.82 -8.08
N THR A 171 -3.88 5.22 -7.02
CA THR A 171 -2.46 5.04 -6.74
C THR A 171 -2.04 3.66 -7.23
N LEU A 172 -0.95 3.62 -8.00
CA LEU A 172 -0.33 2.39 -8.51
C LEU A 172 0.97 2.14 -7.75
N GLU A 173 1.19 0.90 -7.33
CA GLU A 173 2.46 0.42 -6.80
C GLU A 173 3.12 -0.46 -7.86
N VAL A 174 4.33 -0.08 -8.29
CA VAL A 174 5.16 -0.86 -9.19
C VAL A 174 6.35 -1.40 -8.42
N ARG A 175 6.57 -2.70 -8.49
CA ARG A 175 7.80 -3.33 -8.01
C ARG A 175 8.82 -3.27 -9.15
N ASN A 176 9.92 -2.53 -8.90
CA ASN A 176 10.86 -2.15 -9.96
C ASN A 176 11.69 -3.33 -10.47
N ASN A 177 12.07 -4.25 -9.57
CA ASN A 177 12.96 -5.38 -9.88
C ASN A 177 12.41 -6.34 -10.95
N ASP A 178 11.13 -6.63 -10.91
CA ASP A 178 10.44 -7.54 -11.84
C ASP A 178 9.45 -6.80 -12.75
N ARG A 179 9.49 -5.46 -12.73
CA ARG A 179 8.70 -4.59 -13.61
C ARG A 179 7.21 -4.93 -13.54
N CYS A 180 6.65 -5.05 -12.34
CA CYS A 180 5.29 -5.52 -12.13
C CYS A 180 4.45 -4.53 -11.33
N ILE A 181 3.27 -4.15 -11.83
CA ILE A 181 2.24 -3.46 -11.07
C ILE A 181 1.65 -4.46 -10.09
N VAL A 182 1.93 -4.26 -8.80
CA VAL A 182 1.53 -5.20 -7.74
C VAL A 182 0.31 -4.74 -6.97
N GLN A 183 -0.03 -3.45 -7.06
CA GLN A 183 -1.23 -2.90 -6.44
C GLN A 183 -1.76 -1.69 -7.23
N ALA A 184 -3.09 -1.57 -7.29
CA ALA A 184 -3.80 -0.41 -7.80
C ALA A 184 -5.01 -0.12 -6.90
N ARG A 185 -5.05 1.06 -6.25
CA ARG A 185 -6.12 1.41 -5.30
C ARG A 185 -6.55 2.85 -5.46
N GLY A 186 -7.87 3.01 -5.49
CA GLY A 186 -8.50 4.31 -5.43
C GLY A 186 -8.87 4.73 -4.01
N ARG A 187 -9.68 5.77 -3.91
CA ARG A 187 -10.09 6.34 -2.63
C ARG A 187 -10.69 5.27 -1.70
N PHE A 188 -10.29 5.27 -0.43
CA PHE A 188 -10.65 4.28 0.59
C PHE A 188 -10.29 2.83 0.20
N ASN A 189 -9.19 2.66 -0.54
CA ASN A 189 -8.71 1.36 -1.04
C ASN A 189 -9.67 0.65 -2.00
N ARG A 190 -10.58 1.39 -2.67
CA ARG A 190 -11.45 0.77 -3.68
C ARG A 190 -10.64 0.17 -4.83
N VAL A 191 -11.19 -0.84 -5.45
CA VAL A 191 -10.66 -1.39 -6.71
C VAL A 191 -10.87 -0.41 -7.87
N MET A 192 -10.12 -0.59 -8.93
CA MET A 192 -10.27 0.18 -10.17
C MET A 192 -11.63 -0.05 -10.83
N THR A 193 -12.16 0.99 -11.46
CA THR A 193 -13.24 0.88 -12.45
C THR A 193 -12.70 0.29 -13.75
N HIS A 194 -13.60 -0.13 -14.64
CA HIS A 194 -13.21 -0.63 -15.95
C HIS A 194 -12.48 0.41 -16.81
N ALA A 195 -12.87 1.69 -16.74
CA ALA A 195 -12.19 2.78 -17.44
C ALA A 195 -10.76 2.97 -16.94
N GLU A 196 -10.57 3.07 -15.62
CA GLU A 196 -9.25 3.18 -14.99
C GLU A 196 -8.34 2.01 -15.34
N HIS A 197 -8.90 0.79 -15.31
CA HIS A 197 -8.16 -0.43 -15.66
C HIS A 197 -7.65 -0.42 -17.09
N LYS A 198 -8.45 0.05 -18.07
CA LYS A 198 -8.02 0.19 -19.46
C LYS A 198 -6.82 1.14 -19.59
N ILE A 199 -6.83 2.27 -18.91
CA ILE A 199 -5.72 3.22 -18.92
C ILE A 199 -4.46 2.60 -18.32
N VAL A 200 -4.60 1.94 -17.17
CA VAL A 200 -3.48 1.29 -16.49
C VAL A 200 -2.86 0.19 -17.36
N LEU A 201 -3.67 -0.63 -18.02
CA LEU A 201 -3.17 -1.67 -18.92
C LEU A 201 -2.43 -1.09 -20.14
N ARG A 202 -2.94 0.01 -20.69
CA ARG A 202 -2.27 0.70 -21.81
C ARG A 202 -0.92 1.25 -21.36
N TRP A 203 -0.87 1.96 -20.24
CA TRP A 203 0.36 2.47 -19.67
C TRP A 203 1.37 1.36 -19.33
N ALA A 204 0.87 0.25 -18.75
CA ALA A 204 1.70 -0.92 -18.46
C ALA A 204 2.36 -1.50 -19.73
N ALA A 205 1.58 -1.66 -20.78
CA ALA A 205 2.09 -2.17 -22.06
C ALA A 205 3.17 -1.25 -22.67
N GLU A 206 2.94 0.07 -22.65
CA GLU A 206 3.89 1.07 -23.16
C GLU A 206 5.23 1.08 -22.37
N ASN A 207 5.21 0.66 -21.10
CA ASN A 207 6.39 0.57 -20.24
C ASN A 207 6.94 -0.86 -20.11
N GLY A 208 6.35 -1.87 -20.73
CA GLY A 208 6.73 -3.27 -20.57
C GLY A 208 6.59 -3.75 -19.13
N LEU A 209 5.51 -3.33 -18.45
CA LEU A 209 5.18 -3.72 -17.09
C LEU A 209 4.22 -4.91 -17.08
N GLY A 210 4.52 -5.90 -16.26
CA GLY A 210 3.58 -6.94 -15.90
C GLY A 210 2.49 -6.39 -14.98
N VAL A 211 1.35 -7.08 -14.94
CA VAL A 211 0.22 -6.71 -14.08
C VAL A 211 -0.19 -7.92 -13.24
N SER A 212 -0.08 -7.82 -11.91
CA SER A 212 -0.44 -8.91 -11.01
C SER A 212 -1.97 -9.06 -10.94
N THR A 213 -2.48 -10.21 -11.37
CA THR A 213 -3.93 -10.49 -11.42
C THR A 213 -4.60 -10.59 -10.04
N ASN A 214 -3.82 -10.76 -8.97
CA ASN A 214 -4.35 -11.02 -7.63
C ASN A 214 -4.59 -9.76 -6.77
N ARG A 215 -4.24 -8.54 -7.24
CA ARG A 215 -4.27 -7.31 -6.41
C ARG A 215 -4.73 -6.04 -7.15
N LEU A 216 -5.37 -6.19 -8.29
CA LEU A 216 -5.93 -5.07 -9.06
C LEU A 216 -7.38 -4.79 -8.71
#